data_b7b6442591b597e6f9729448b563a684
#
_entry.id   b7b6442591b597e6f9729448b563a684
#
_cell.length_a   1.000
_cell.length_b   1.000
_cell.length_c   1.000
_cell.angle_alpha   90.00
_cell.angle_beta   90.00
_cell.angle_gamma   90.00
#
_symmetry.space_group_name_H-M   'P 1'
#
loop_
_entity.id
_entity.type
_entity.pdbx_description
1 polymer ?
#
loop_
_entity_poly.entity_id
_entity_poly.type
_entity_poly.pdbx_seq_one_letter_code
_entity_poly.pdbx_strand_id
1 'polypeptide(L)'
;MEKQQYIDRAEHALYKVYNRFPVVFDHGEGVKLYDTDGQEYLDFGAGIAVMGLGYSCDKVKNAVKEQMEKLPHISNLFYNEPAIAAGEKLLAVSRMEKVFFTNSGTEAIEGALKIAKRYAYNKGMAPDYEIIAMKHSFHGRSLGALSVTGNDHYQEPFAPLIPNIRFAEFNNLDSVKALFSDKTCAVIMETIQGEGGIYPATEEFIKGVRALCDEHDALLMLDEIQCGMGRSGAMFAWQDYGVKPDVMTTAKALGNGT
;
A
#
# COMPACT_ATOMS: atom_id res chain seq x y z
N MET A 1 -35.76 -5.30 -3.33
CA MET A 1 -35.23 -6.69 -3.08
C MET A 1 -34.89 -6.75 -1.61
N GLU A 2 -35.29 -7.79 -0.91
CA GLU A 2 -34.98 -7.93 0.51
C GLU A 2 -33.48 -8.22 0.73
N LYS A 3 -32.94 -7.74 1.82
CA LYS A 3 -31.52 -7.89 2.22
C LYS A 3 -31.00 -9.34 2.08
N GLN A 4 -31.81 -10.32 2.54
CA GLN A 4 -31.42 -11.73 2.46
C GLN A 4 -31.23 -12.21 1.01
N GLN A 5 -32.02 -11.74 0.08
CA GLN A 5 -31.89 -12.10 -1.33
C GLN A 5 -30.57 -11.60 -1.95
N TYR A 6 -30.07 -10.42 -1.52
CA TYR A 6 -28.73 -9.95 -1.95
C TYR A 6 -27.61 -10.84 -1.40
N ILE A 7 -27.72 -11.23 -0.12
CA ILE A 7 -26.75 -12.12 0.54
C ILE A 7 -26.71 -13.48 -0.15
N ASP A 8 -27.86 -14.11 -0.38
CA ASP A 8 -27.97 -15.42 -1.03
C ASP A 8 -27.39 -15.40 -2.45
N ARG A 9 -27.65 -14.34 -3.20
CA ARG A 9 -27.06 -14.15 -4.54
C ARG A 9 -25.55 -13.96 -4.48
N ALA A 10 -25.03 -13.22 -3.51
CA ALA A 10 -23.60 -13.04 -3.32
C ALA A 10 -22.90 -14.35 -2.93
N GLU A 11 -23.48 -15.12 -2.03
CA GLU A 11 -22.94 -16.44 -1.63
C GLU A 11 -22.96 -17.45 -2.78
N HIS A 12 -23.91 -17.32 -3.71
CA HIS A 12 -23.95 -18.15 -4.91
C HIS A 12 -22.93 -17.71 -5.98
N ALA A 13 -22.76 -16.39 -6.20
CA ALA A 13 -22.02 -15.86 -7.35
C ALA A 13 -20.56 -15.51 -7.05
N LEU A 14 -20.23 -15.18 -5.80
CA LEU A 14 -18.91 -14.70 -5.44
C LEU A 14 -18.09 -15.78 -4.71
N TYR A 15 -16.84 -15.94 -5.12
CA TYR A 15 -15.94 -16.86 -4.43
C TYR A 15 -15.74 -16.41 -2.97
N LYS A 16 -15.83 -17.35 -2.04
CA LYS A 16 -15.79 -17.07 -0.58
C LYS A 16 -14.36 -16.92 -0.09
N VAL A 17 -13.76 -15.76 -0.32
CA VAL A 17 -12.43 -15.38 0.19
C VAL A 17 -12.47 -14.46 1.40
N TYR A 18 -13.66 -13.93 1.74
CA TYR A 18 -13.87 -13.01 2.87
C TYR A 18 -15.08 -13.44 3.70
N ASN A 19 -14.99 -13.22 5.01
CA ASN A 19 -16.14 -13.29 5.90
C ASN A 19 -16.83 -11.92 5.89
N ARG A 20 -17.94 -11.80 5.14
CA ARG A 20 -18.68 -10.55 5.02
C ARG A 20 -19.63 -10.36 6.20
N PHE A 21 -19.73 -9.11 6.66
CA PHE A 21 -20.82 -8.73 7.58
C PHE A 21 -22.16 -8.78 6.83
N PRO A 22 -23.27 -9.18 7.50
CA PRO A 22 -24.58 -9.32 6.86
C PRO A 22 -25.28 -7.95 6.70
N VAL A 23 -24.59 -7.01 6.06
CA VAL A 23 -25.09 -5.66 5.73
C VAL A 23 -24.95 -5.47 4.22
N VAL A 24 -25.98 -4.91 3.59
CA VAL A 24 -25.97 -4.59 2.16
C VAL A 24 -26.08 -3.08 2.03
N PHE A 25 -24.95 -2.42 1.77
CA PHE A 25 -24.93 -0.98 1.57
C PHE A 25 -25.48 -0.62 0.18
N ASP A 26 -26.28 0.44 0.13
CA ASP A 26 -26.86 1.00 -1.09
C ASP A 26 -26.09 2.24 -1.57
N HIS A 27 -25.90 3.21 -0.69
CA HIS A 27 -25.21 4.44 -1.02
C HIS A 27 -24.41 5.02 0.16
N GLY A 28 -23.59 6.03 -0.12
CA GLY A 28 -22.86 6.79 0.89
C GLY A 28 -22.93 8.28 0.64
N GLU A 29 -22.97 9.07 1.72
CA GLU A 29 -22.94 10.54 1.70
C GLU A 29 -21.99 11.09 2.78
N GLY A 30 -21.00 11.85 2.37
CA GLY A 30 -19.98 12.37 3.29
C GLY A 30 -19.27 11.22 4.02
N VAL A 31 -19.49 11.09 5.32
CA VAL A 31 -18.92 10.05 6.19
C VAL A 31 -19.95 8.98 6.60
N LYS A 32 -21.11 8.98 5.96
CA LYS A 32 -22.20 8.07 6.28
C LYS A 32 -22.43 7.05 5.17
N LEU A 33 -22.81 5.85 5.55
CA LEU A 33 -23.30 4.80 4.69
C LEU A 33 -24.74 4.47 5.01
N TYR A 34 -25.50 4.09 4.02
CA TYR A 34 -26.90 3.70 4.15
C TYR A 34 -27.07 2.30 3.54
N ASP A 35 -27.74 1.42 4.28
CA ASP A 35 -28.04 0.10 3.76
C ASP A 35 -29.36 0.07 2.98
N THR A 36 -29.67 -1.08 2.38
CA THR A 36 -30.91 -1.29 1.60
C THR A 36 -32.19 -1.20 2.42
N ASP A 37 -32.11 -1.23 3.75
CA ASP A 37 -33.23 -1.05 4.66
C ASP A 37 -33.37 0.41 5.13
N GLY A 38 -32.47 1.30 4.65
CA GLY A 38 -32.42 2.73 5.00
C GLY A 38 -31.77 3.02 6.34
N GLN A 39 -31.10 2.03 6.96
CA GLN A 39 -30.37 2.25 8.19
C GLN A 39 -29.09 3.04 7.90
N GLU A 40 -28.86 4.10 8.69
CA GLU A 40 -27.67 4.95 8.65
C GLU A 40 -26.55 4.34 9.52
N TYR A 41 -25.31 4.41 9.00
CA TYR A 41 -24.07 4.02 9.68
C TYR A 41 -23.04 5.14 9.57
N LEU A 42 -22.37 5.46 10.66
CA LEU A 42 -21.15 6.27 10.61
C LEU A 42 -19.97 5.38 10.18
N ASP A 43 -19.34 5.74 9.08
CA ASP A 43 -18.25 4.95 8.52
C ASP A 43 -16.88 5.38 9.08
N PHE A 44 -16.42 4.67 10.11
CA PHE A 44 -15.06 4.79 10.63
C PHE A 44 -14.05 3.88 9.93
N GLY A 45 -14.50 2.96 9.07
CA GLY A 45 -13.66 2.04 8.31
C GLY A 45 -13.15 2.65 7.01
N ALA A 46 -13.92 3.57 6.42
CA ALA A 46 -13.62 4.24 5.16
C ALA A 46 -13.16 3.30 4.04
N GLY A 47 -13.74 2.09 3.94
CA GLY A 47 -13.30 1.07 2.99
C GLY A 47 -11.85 0.62 3.23
N ILE A 48 -11.44 0.46 4.48
CA ILE A 48 -10.06 0.19 4.92
C ILE A 48 -9.13 1.36 4.53
N ALA A 49 -9.48 2.56 5.02
CA ALA A 49 -8.75 3.82 4.80
C ALA A 49 -8.63 4.27 3.32
N VAL A 50 -9.60 3.90 2.48
CA VAL A 50 -9.65 4.28 1.05
C VAL A 50 -10.38 5.61 0.86
N MET A 51 -11.57 5.77 1.45
CA MET A 51 -12.46 6.91 1.23
C MET A 51 -12.04 8.15 2.05
N GLY A 52 -10.82 8.65 1.80
CA GLY A 52 -10.26 9.79 2.53
C GLY A 52 -11.03 11.11 2.34
N LEU A 53 -11.74 11.26 1.23
CA LEU A 53 -12.56 12.43 0.90
C LEU A 53 -14.06 12.17 1.12
N GLY A 54 -14.42 11.02 1.67
CA GLY A 54 -15.81 10.60 1.83
C GLY A 54 -16.48 10.19 0.52
N TYR A 55 -17.79 9.88 0.61
CA TYR A 55 -18.56 9.24 -0.48
C TYR A 55 -19.18 10.21 -1.50
N SER A 56 -19.19 11.51 -1.24
CA SER A 56 -19.88 12.50 -2.07
C SER A 56 -19.01 13.67 -2.55
N CYS A 57 -17.70 13.42 -2.76
CA CYS A 57 -16.80 14.43 -3.27
C CYS A 57 -17.09 14.75 -4.75
N ASP A 58 -17.84 15.82 -5.03
CA ASP A 58 -18.23 16.19 -6.39
C ASP A 58 -17.03 16.50 -7.30
N LYS A 59 -15.93 17.01 -6.75
CA LYS A 59 -14.71 17.25 -7.54
C LYS A 59 -14.16 15.95 -8.14
N VAL A 60 -14.14 14.88 -7.37
CA VAL A 60 -13.67 13.56 -7.85
C VAL A 60 -14.68 13.00 -8.86
N LYS A 61 -15.97 13.00 -8.52
CA LYS A 61 -17.04 12.48 -9.40
C LYS A 61 -17.04 13.17 -10.77
N ASN A 62 -16.95 14.50 -10.78
CA ASN A 62 -16.96 15.27 -12.02
C ASN A 62 -15.70 15.04 -12.85
N ALA A 63 -14.52 15.01 -12.22
CA ALA A 63 -13.26 14.73 -12.93
C ALA A 63 -13.27 13.34 -13.59
N VAL A 64 -13.77 12.32 -12.87
CA VAL A 64 -13.92 10.96 -13.42
C VAL A 64 -14.89 10.96 -14.61
N LYS A 65 -16.06 11.58 -14.44
CA LYS A 65 -17.07 11.67 -15.50
C LYS A 65 -16.53 12.35 -16.76
N GLU A 66 -15.93 13.53 -16.61
CA GLU A 66 -15.34 14.29 -17.71
C GLU A 66 -14.25 13.50 -18.44
N GLN A 67 -13.36 12.82 -17.68
CA GLN A 67 -12.29 12.03 -18.30
C GLN A 67 -12.81 10.78 -18.99
N MET A 68 -13.83 10.11 -18.45
CA MET A 68 -14.48 8.96 -19.08
C MET A 68 -15.14 9.33 -20.41
N GLU A 69 -15.76 10.52 -20.49
CA GLU A 69 -16.35 11.03 -21.74
C GLU A 69 -15.27 11.41 -22.77
N LYS A 70 -14.09 11.87 -22.31
CA LYS A 70 -13.01 12.32 -23.18
C LYS A 70 -12.13 11.18 -23.69
N LEU A 71 -11.54 10.41 -22.76
CA LEU A 71 -10.59 9.33 -23.07
C LEU A 71 -10.39 8.42 -21.85
N PRO A 72 -11.06 7.27 -21.78
CA PRO A 72 -11.00 6.40 -20.60
C PRO A 72 -9.71 5.60 -20.49
N HIS A 73 -9.06 5.25 -21.62
CA HIS A 73 -7.83 4.45 -21.62
C HIS A 73 -7.02 4.66 -22.90
N ILE A 74 -5.69 4.58 -22.81
CA ILE A 74 -4.80 4.72 -23.97
C ILE A 74 -3.55 3.82 -23.94
N SER A 75 -3.24 3.09 -22.88
CA SER A 75 -1.98 2.37 -22.71
C SER A 75 -0.78 3.27 -22.34
N ASN A 76 0.19 2.68 -21.64
CA ASN A 76 1.46 3.34 -21.28
C ASN A 76 2.43 3.52 -22.46
N LEU A 77 2.05 3.10 -23.67
CA LEU A 77 2.82 3.35 -24.89
C LEU A 77 2.66 4.78 -25.42
N PHE A 78 1.69 5.53 -24.92
CA PHE A 78 1.39 6.89 -25.32
C PHE A 78 1.36 7.83 -24.09
N TYR A 79 1.59 9.10 -24.35
CA TYR A 79 1.47 10.13 -23.31
C TYR A 79 0.02 10.55 -23.11
N ASN A 80 -0.33 10.84 -21.86
CA ASN A 80 -1.67 11.30 -21.50
C ASN A 80 -1.55 12.37 -20.39
N GLU A 81 -2.27 13.45 -20.58
CA GLU A 81 -2.18 14.62 -19.72
C GLU A 81 -2.57 14.34 -18.25
N PRO A 82 -3.68 13.62 -17.94
CA PRO A 82 -4.03 13.35 -16.55
C PRO A 82 -2.96 12.57 -15.77
N ALA A 83 -2.31 11.58 -16.40
CA ALA A 83 -1.25 10.81 -15.73
C ALA A 83 -0.01 11.69 -15.46
N ILE A 84 0.36 12.56 -16.42
CA ILE A 84 1.47 13.50 -16.26
C ILE A 84 1.17 14.47 -15.12
N ALA A 85 0.01 15.13 -15.14
CA ALA A 85 -0.39 16.09 -14.11
C ALA A 85 -0.50 15.46 -12.71
N ALA A 86 -0.99 14.22 -12.61
CA ALA A 86 -1.02 13.47 -11.36
C ALA A 86 0.39 13.15 -10.87
N GLY A 87 1.28 12.72 -11.76
CA GLY A 87 2.70 12.49 -11.45
C GLY A 87 3.39 13.73 -10.91
N GLU A 88 3.26 14.86 -11.60
CA GLU A 88 3.84 16.14 -11.17
C GLU A 88 3.36 16.58 -9.78
N LYS A 89 2.06 16.43 -9.50
CA LYS A 89 1.49 16.74 -8.18
C LYS A 89 2.04 15.81 -7.09
N LEU A 90 2.14 14.51 -7.37
CA LEU A 90 2.71 13.55 -6.43
C LEU A 90 4.19 13.86 -6.14
N LEU A 91 4.99 14.18 -7.15
CA LEU A 91 6.39 14.56 -6.98
C LEU A 91 6.53 15.82 -6.14
N ALA A 92 5.69 16.83 -6.37
CA ALA A 92 5.72 18.09 -5.62
C ALA A 92 5.49 17.89 -4.10
N VAL A 93 4.59 16.98 -3.71
CA VAL A 93 4.25 16.74 -2.29
C VAL A 93 5.09 15.65 -1.64
N SER A 94 5.59 14.68 -2.41
CA SER A 94 6.41 13.57 -1.91
C SER A 94 7.91 13.87 -1.94
N ARG A 95 8.35 14.85 -2.71
CA ARG A 95 9.77 15.11 -2.97
C ARG A 95 10.54 13.91 -3.55
N MET A 96 9.82 12.94 -4.13
CA MET A 96 10.40 11.85 -4.91
C MET A 96 10.77 12.37 -6.32
N GLU A 97 11.51 11.57 -7.09
CA GLU A 97 12.03 12.00 -8.40
C GLU A 97 11.20 11.49 -9.58
N LYS A 98 10.58 10.33 -9.44
CA LYS A 98 9.79 9.65 -10.47
C LYS A 98 8.58 8.95 -9.87
N VAL A 99 7.54 8.80 -10.70
CA VAL A 99 6.32 8.04 -10.36
C VAL A 99 6.12 6.95 -11.39
N PHE A 100 5.70 5.79 -10.92
CA PHE A 100 5.21 4.68 -11.73
C PHE A 100 3.81 4.30 -11.25
N PHE A 101 2.82 4.41 -12.13
CA PHE A 101 1.43 4.09 -11.81
C PHE A 101 1.13 2.61 -12.02
N THR A 102 0.40 2.04 -11.08
CA THR A 102 -0.12 0.67 -11.09
C THR A 102 -1.61 0.68 -10.74
N ASN A 103 -2.28 -0.48 -10.80
CA ASN A 103 -3.73 -0.55 -10.58
C ASN A 103 -4.12 -0.75 -9.12
N SER A 104 -3.18 -1.12 -8.26
CA SER A 104 -3.47 -1.46 -6.87
C SER A 104 -2.25 -1.32 -5.97
N GLY A 105 -2.48 -1.30 -4.63
CA GLY A 105 -1.39 -1.30 -3.66
C GLY A 105 -0.51 -2.55 -3.75
N THR A 106 -1.10 -3.71 -3.95
CA THR A 106 -0.30 -4.95 -4.10
C THR A 106 0.59 -4.89 -5.35
N GLU A 107 0.12 -4.32 -6.46
CA GLU A 107 0.96 -4.11 -7.66
C GLU A 107 2.03 -3.03 -7.44
N ALA A 108 1.77 -2.01 -6.62
CA ALA A 108 2.78 -1.04 -6.24
C ALA A 108 3.91 -1.72 -5.45
N ILE A 109 3.60 -2.63 -4.53
CA ILE A 109 4.59 -3.45 -3.82
C ILE A 109 5.35 -4.37 -4.79
N GLU A 110 4.66 -5.04 -5.72
CA GLU A 110 5.35 -5.83 -6.77
C GLU A 110 6.33 -4.96 -7.56
N GLY A 111 5.94 -3.73 -7.90
CA GLY A 111 6.80 -2.73 -8.53
C GLY A 111 8.02 -2.39 -7.67
N ALA A 112 7.83 -2.13 -6.37
CA ALA A 112 8.90 -1.83 -5.43
C ALA A 112 9.90 -2.99 -5.30
N LEU A 113 9.41 -4.23 -5.18
CA LEU A 113 10.26 -5.43 -5.15
C LEU A 113 11.07 -5.59 -6.43
N LYS A 114 10.48 -5.31 -7.59
CA LYS A 114 11.19 -5.33 -8.87
C LYS A 114 12.25 -4.23 -8.97
N ILE A 115 12.00 -3.04 -8.41
CA ILE A 115 12.99 -1.96 -8.32
C ILE A 115 14.17 -2.43 -7.47
N ALA A 116 13.93 -2.99 -6.28
CA ALA A 116 14.99 -3.52 -5.42
C ALA A 116 15.83 -4.59 -6.11
N LYS A 117 15.17 -5.55 -6.77
CA LYS A 117 15.84 -6.59 -7.55
C LYS A 117 16.65 -6.01 -8.71
N ARG A 118 16.13 -5.03 -9.43
CA ARG A 118 16.83 -4.39 -10.53
C ARG A 118 18.02 -3.55 -10.05
N TYR A 119 17.87 -2.91 -8.89
CA TYR A 119 18.98 -2.20 -8.22
C TYR A 119 20.12 -3.16 -7.88
N ALA A 120 19.81 -4.28 -7.21
CA ALA A 120 20.80 -5.32 -6.88
C ALA A 120 21.52 -5.83 -8.14
N TYR A 121 20.77 -6.15 -9.19
CA TYR A 121 21.32 -6.59 -10.47
C TYR A 121 22.27 -5.56 -11.08
N ASN A 122 21.89 -4.28 -11.10
CA ASN A 122 22.72 -3.20 -11.66
C ASN A 122 24.01 -2.97 -10.87
N LYS A 123 24.00 -3.30 -9.56
CA LYS A 123 25.20 -3.28 -8.71
C LYS A 123 26.10 -4.51 -8.88
N GLY A 124 25.70 -5.48 -9.70
CA GLY A 124 26.42 -6.73 -9.88
C GLY A 124 26.32 -7.69 -8.68
N MET A 125 25.32 -7.52 -7.81
CA MET A 125 25.09 -8.45 -6.70
C MET A 125 24.73 -9.84 -7.22
N ALA A 126 25.12 -10.87 -6.48
CA ALA A 126 24.74 -12.25 -6.79
C ALA A 126 23.21 -12.44 -6.72
N PRO A 127 22.62 -13.41 -7.48
CA PRO A 127 21.17 -13.57 -7.54
C PRO A 127 20.50 -13.99 -6.22
N ASP A 128 21.26 -14.24 -5.18
CA ASP A 128 20.82 -14.60 -3.83
C ASP A 128 20.70 -13.37 -2.88
N TYR A 129 20.58 -12.16 -3.45
CA TYR A 129 20.34 -10.95 -2.67
C TYR A 129 19.09 -11.07 -1.80
N GLU A 130 19.15 -10.42 -0.64
CA GLU A 130 18.13 -10.49 0.41
C GLU A 130 17.36 -9.18 0.53
N ILE A 131 16.08 -9.30 0.92
CA ILE A 131 15.24 -8.16 1.33
C ILE A 131 14.81 -8.39 2.77
N ILE A 132 15.00 -7.38 3.62
CA ILE A 132 14.52 -7.41 4.99
C ILE A 132 13.11 -6.80 5.03
N ALA A 133 12.16 -7.51 5.61
CA ALA A 133 10.79 -7.08 5.88
C ALA A 133 10.51 -7.12 7.38
N MET A 134 9.37 -6.59 7.82
CA MET A 134 9.03 -6.55 9.24
C MET A 134 7.98 -7.61 9.57
N LYS A 135 8.09 -8.24 10.74
CA LYS A 135 7.03 -9.07 11.31
C LYS A 135 5.78 -8.24 11.55
N HIS A 136 4.63 -8.89 11.49
CA HIS A 136 3.30 -8.27 11.64
C HIS A 136 2.96 -7.22 10.58
N SER A 137 3.73 -7.11 9.50
CA SER A 137 3.46 -6.22 8.38
C SER A 137 2.36 -6.77 7.46
N PHE A 138 1.77 -5.86 6.67
CA PHE A 138 0.85 -6.21 5.60
C PHE A 138 1.16 -5.39 4.35
N HIS A 139 1.58 -6.05 3.28
CA HIS A 139 1.96 -5.40 2.02
C HIS A 139 1.10 -5.81 0.83
N GLY A 140 0.21 -6.77 1.00
CA GLY A 140 -0.70 -7.23 -0.06
C GLY A 140 -0.83 -8.75 -0.14
N ARG A 141 -1.56 -9.22 -1.17
CA ARG A 141 -1.96 -10.63 -1.31
C ARG A 141 -1.49 -11.28 -2.62
N SER A 142 -0.86 -10.56 -3.56
CA SER A 142 -0.12 -11.19 -4.67
C SER A 142 1.08 -11.96 -4.11
N LEU A 143 1.60 -12.95 -4.82
CA LEU A 143 2.66 -13.81 -4.28
C LEU A 143 3.91 -13.03 -3.87
N GLY A 144 4.31 -12.00 -4.63
CA GLY A 144 5.43 -11.16 -4.26
C GLY A 144 5.16 -10.29 -3.04
N ALA A 145 4.02 -9.58 -2.99
CA ALA A 145 3.63 -8.78 -1.83
C ALA A 145 3.40 -9.64 -0.58
N LEU A 146 2.84 -10.85 -0.75
CA LEU A 146 2.67 -11.82 0.31
C LEU A 146 4.01 -12.29 0.87
N SER A 147 5.02 -12.44 0.01
CA SER A 147 6.37 -12.87 0.43
C SER A 147 7.02 -11.91 1.43
N VAL A 148 6.70 -10.61 1.38
CA VAL A 148 7.20 -9.58 2.30
C VAL A 148 6.20 -9.22 3.40
N THR A 149 5.01 -9.81 3.41
CA THR A 149 4.01 -9.66 4.47
C THR A 149 4.34 -10.58 5.63
N GLY A 150 4.76 -10.00 6.77
CA GLY A 150 5.28 -10.73 7.93
C GLY A 150 4.20 -11.38 8.79
N ASN A 151 3.37 -12.24 8.22
CA ASN A 151 2.30 -12.96 8.91
C ASN A 151 2.21 -14.39 8.39
N ASP A 152 2.64 -15.35 9.22
CA ASP A 152 2.70 -16.76 8.87
C ASP A 152 1.34 -17.34 8.46
N HIS A 153 0.26 -16.92 9.12
CA HIS A 153 -1.10 -17.34 8.80
C HIS A 153 -1.51 -17.00 7.35
N TYR A 154 -1.03 -15.86 6.83
CA TYR A 154 -1.28 -15.50 5.44
C TYR A 154 -0.36 -16.22 4.46
N GLN A 155 0.86 -16.54 4.86
CA GLN A 155 1.89 -17.13 3.98
C GLN A 155 1.77 -18.63 3.83
N GLU A 156 1.49 -19.35 4.93
CA GLU A 156 1.54 -20.80 5.02
C GLU A 156 0.78 -21.52 3.90
N PRO A 157 -0.48 -21.15 3.55
CA PRO A 157 -1.24 -21.83 2.49
C PRO A 157 -0.68 -21.66 1.08
N PHE A 158 0.26 -20.72 0.88
CA PHE A 158 0.75 -20.32 -0.45
C PHE A 158 2.24 -20.56 -0.65
N ALA A 159 2.89 -21.29 0.26
CA ALA A 159 4.29 -21.66 0.12
C ALA A 159 4.53 -22.63 -1.07
N PRO A 160 5.70 -22.56 -1.78
CA PRO A 160 6.82 -21.66 -1.50
C PRO A 160 6.61 -20.26 -2.05
N LEU A 161 7.04 -19.25 -1.29
CA LEU A 161 7.04 -17.85 -1.67
C LEU A 161 8.39 -17.42 -2.27
N ILE A 162 8.56 -16.12 -2.59
CA ILE A 162 9.83 -15.58 -3.08
C ILE A 162 10.92 -15.82 -2.01
N PRO A 163 12.05 -16.45 -2.38
CA PRO A 163 13.12 -16.74 -1.43
C PRO A 163 13.89 -15.49 -1.02
N ASN A 164 14.71 -15.64 0.03
CA ASN A 164 15.63 -14.62 0.53
C ASN A 164 14.94 -13.38 1.12
N ILE A 165 13.72 -13.54 1.63
CA ILE A 165 13.08 -12.56 2.48
C ILE A 165 13.39 -12.88 3.93
N ARG A 166 13.90 -11.90 4.68
CA ARG A 166 14.26 -12.01 6.09
C ARG A 166 13.33 -11.12 6.91
N PHE A 167 12.84 -11.61 8.05
CA PHE A 167 11.89 -10.87 8.87
C PHE A 167 12.52 -10.38 10.17
N ALA A 168 12.54 -9.05 10.38
CA ALA A 168 12.95 -8.40 11.62
C ALA A 168 11.75 -8.07 12.51
N GLU A 169 11.99 -7.93 13.82
CA GLU A 169 10.99 -7.38 14.74
C GLU A 169 10.82 -5.88 14.50
N PHE A 170 9.58 -5.44 14.33
CA PHE A 170 9.26 -4.02 14.18
C PHE A 170 9.59 -3.25 15.48
N ASN A 171 10.12 -2.04 15.36
CA ASN A 171 10.63 -1.24 16.48
C ASN A 171 11.77 -1.87 17.29
N ASN A 172 12.50 -2.83 16.71
CA ASN A 172 13.69 -3.43 17.28
C ASN A 172 14.87 -3.30 16.30
N LEU A 173 15.67 -2.25 16.46
CA LEU A 173 16.77 -1.95 15.55
C LEU A 173 17.86 -3.04 15.57
N ASP A 174 18.11 -3.68 16.71
CA ASP A 174 19.10 -4.75 16.80
C ASP A 174 18.66 -5.99 16.04
N SER A 175 17.34 -6.27 15.98
CA SER A 175 16.79 -7.32 15.12
C SER A 175 17.06 -7.04 13.63
N VAL A 176 16.96 -5.79 13.20
CA VAL A 176 17.28 -5.39 11.82
C VAL A 176 18.76 -5.53 11.55
N LYS A 177 19.63 -4.99 12.43
CA LYS A 177 21.09 -5.08 12.31
C LYS A 177 21.57 -6.51 12.17
N ALA A 178 21.01 -7.44 12.96
CA ALA A 178 21.40 -8.84 12.94
C ALA A 178 21.10 -9.55 11.60
N LEU A 179 20.23 -8.98 10.77
CA LEU A 179 19.85 -9.53 9.46
C LEU A 179 20.61 -8.90 8.29
N PHE A 180 21.24 -7.73 8.49
CA PHE A 180 22.02 -7.10 7.43
C PHE A 180 23.25 -7.95 7.08
N SER A 181 23.48 -8.08 5.79
CA SER A 181 24.62 -8.76 5.18
C SER A 181 25.02 -8.08 3.87
N ASP A 182 26.13 -8.52 3.28
CA ASP A 182 26.55 -8.06 1.94
C ASP A 182 25.54 -8.41 0.83
N LYS A 183 24.54 -9.23 1.15
CA LYS A 183 23.46 -9.63 0.24
C LYS A 183 22.22 -8.75 0.39
N THR A 184 22.14 -7.93 1.43
CA THR A 184 20.95 -7.10 1.69
C THR A 184 20.86 -5.98 0.66
N CYS A 185 19.84 -6.00 -0.20
CA CYS A 185 19.64 -4.98 -1.23
C CYS A 185 18.53 -3.97 -0.86
N ALA A 186 17.65 -4.31 0.06
CA ALA A 186 16.56 -3.43 0.48
C ALA A 186 15.98 -3.80 1.84
N VAL A 187 15.40 -2.81 2.49
CA VAL A 187 14.50 -2.99 3.64
C VAL A 187 13.12 -2.45 3.24
N ILE A 188 12.07 -3.23 3.46
CA ILE A 188 10.67 -2.79 3.29
C ILE A 188 9.96 -2.74 4.62
N MET A 189 9.25 -1.65 4.89
CA MET A 189 8.46 -1.48 6.10
C MET A 189 7.32 -0.48 5.89
N GLU A 190 6.29 -0.58 6.70
CA GLU A 190 5.28 0.47 6.87
C GLU A 190 5.83 1.51 7.87
N THR A 191 5.56 2.79 7.64
CA THR A 191 5.85 3.84 8.64
C THR A 191 4.95 3.68 9.86
N ILE A 192 3.72 3.21 9.64
CA ILE A 192 2.76 2.80 10.68
C ILE A 192 2.18 1.46 10.22
N GLN A 193 2.43 0.39 10.98
CA GLN A 193 1.81 -0.92 10.70
C GLN A 193 0.31 -0.85 10.96
N GLY A 194 -0.50 -0.76 9.88
CA GLY A 194 -1.94 -0.61 9.98
C GLY A 194 -2.63 -1.90 10.38
N GLU A 195 -2.52 -2.92 9.54
CA GLU A 195 -3.14 -4.25 9.76
C GLU A 195 -2.51 -4.99 10.96
N GLY A 196 -1.27 -4.68 11.30
CA GLY A 196 -0.58 -5.25 12.46
C GLY A 196 -1.10 -4.76 13.82
N GLY A 197 -1.96 -3.72 13.85
CA GLY A 197 -2.57 -3.19 15.08
C GLY A 197 -2.38 -1.69 15.31
N ILE A 198 -2.07 -0.94 14.28
CA ILE A 198 -1.84 0.52 14.28
C ILE A 198 -0.64 0.88 15.17
N TYR A 199 0.50 0.25 14.87
CA TYR A 199 1.76 0.52 15.56
C TYR A 199 2.63 1.49 14.76
N PRO A 200 2.89 2.73 15.23
CA PRO A 200 3.83 3.64 14.57
C PRO A 200 5.28 3.19 14.80
N ALA A 201 6.13 3.43 13.82
CA ALA A 201 7.57 3.33 14.02
C ALA A 201 8.02 4.34 15.07
N THR A 202 8.97 3.96 15.92
CA THR A 202 9.65 4.94 16.77
C THR A 202 10.63 5.75 15.93
N GLU A 203 10.88 7.00 16.33
CA GLU A 203 11.82 7.88 15.62
C GLU A 203 13.24 7.27 15.56
N GLU A 204 13.68 6.67 16.66
CA GLU A 204 14.96 5.96 16.76
C GLU A 204 15.02 4.80 15.76
N PHE A 205 13.95 4.00 15.67
CA PHE A 205 13.88 2.84 14.78
C PHE A 205 13.98 3.24 13.32
N ILE A 206 13.09 4.12 12.85
CA ILE A 206 13.05 4.49 11.42
C ILE A 206 14.33 5.23 10.97
N LYS A 207 14.90 6.10 11.82
CA LYS A 207 16.18 6.76 11.56
C LYS A 207 17.35 5.77 11.57
N GLY A 208 17.32 4.81 12.50
CA GLY A 208 18.32 3.75 12.57
C GLY A 208 18.28 2.84 11.33
N VAL A 209 17.08 2.46 10.87
CA VAL A 209 16.91 1.67 9.63
C VAL A 209 17.42 2.44 8.42
N ARG A 210 17.13 3.76 8.31
CA ARG A 210 17.66 4.61 7.24
C ARG A 210 19.19 4.63 7.26
N ALA A 211 19.79 4.83 8.43
CA ALA A 211 21.24 4.86 8.57
C ALA A 211 21.91 3.51 8.17
N LEU A 212 21.28 2.38 8.55
CA LEU A 212 21.74 1.05 8.12
C LEU A 212 21.64 0.88 6.61
N CYS A 213 20.55 1.32 6.00
CA CYS A 213 20.41 1.28 4.54
C CYS A 213 21.48 2.12 3.85
N ASP A 214 21.78 3.31 4.37
CA ASP A 214 22.84 4.19 3.82
C ASP A 214 24.24 3.56 3.97
N GLU A 215 24.54 2.97 5.11
CA GLU A 215 25.80 2.31 5.41
C GLU A 215 26.07 1.11 4.49
N HIS A 216 25.04 0.33 4.20
CA HIS A 216 25.13 -0.89 3.38
C HIS A 216 24.76 -0.66 1.91
N ASP A 217 24.49 0.59 1.50
CA ASP A 217 24.03 0.92 0.14
C ASP A 217 22.84 0.07 -0.31
N ALA A 218 21.87 -0.10 0.62
CA ALA A 218 20.61 -0.81 0.44
C ALA A 218 19.45 0.20 0.31
N LEU A 219 18.38 -0.17 -0.39
CA LEU A 219 17.21 0.70 -0.54
C LEU A 219 16.32 0.66 0.70
N LEU A 220 15.89 1.82 1.19
CA LEU A 220 14.77 1.93 2.12
C LEU A 220 13.47 2.08 1.32
N MET A 221 12.59 1.11 1.43
CA MET A 221 11.27 1.10 0.80
C MET A 221 10.20 1.30 1.89
N LEU A 222 9.46 2.42 1.81
CA LEU A 222 8.37 2.71 2.76
C LEU A 222 7.01 2.48 2.11
N ASP A 223 6.22 1.63 2.75
CA ASP A 223 4.84 1.37 2.36
C ASP A 223 3.91 2.42 3.01
N GLU A 224 3.50 3.39 2.22
CA GLU A 224 2.58 4.45 2.59
C GLU A 224 1.15 4.21 2.04
N ILE A 225 0.84 2.97 1.65
CA ILE A 225 -0.46 2.61 1.08
C ILE A 225 -1.60 2.91 2.05
N GLN A 226 -1.42 2.64 3.35
CA GLN A 226 -2.45 2.88 4.35
C GLN A 226 -2.20 4.16 5.14
N CYS A 227 -0.97 4.44 5.56
CA CYS A 227 -0.63 5.58 6.41
C CYS A 227 -0.40 6.89 5.66
N GLY A 228 -0.24 6.85 4.34
CA GLY A 228 -0.05 8.03 3.50
C GLY A 228 -1.32 8.81 3.18
N MET A 229 -1.21 9.74 2.26
CA MET A 229 -2.29 10.59 1.75
C MET A 229 -3.06 11.37 2.84
N GLY A 230 -2.33 11.88 3.83
CA GLY A 230 -2.90 12.70 4.91
C GLY A 230 -3.47 11.90 6.09
N ARG A 231 -3.42 10.56 6.08
CA ARG A 231 -4.02 9.71 7.12
C ARG A 231 -3.42 9.96 8.50
N SER A 232 -2.12 10.18 8.60
CA SER A 232 -1.39 10.42 9.85
C SER A 232 -1.28 11.89 10.23
N GLY A 233 -1.71 12.82 9.34
CA GLY A 233 -1.57 14.27 9.53
C GLY A 233 -0.67 14.92 8.49
N ALA A 234 0.52 14.38 8.24
CA ALA A 234 1.36 14.73 7.10
C ALA A 234 0.83 14.11 5.80
N MET A 235 1.23 14.63 4.63
CA MET A 235 0.86 14.02 3.34
C MET A 235 1.33 12.56 3.26
N PHE A 236 2.54 12.29 3.73
CA PHE A 236 3.09 10.94 3.91
C PHE A 236 3.67 10.84 5.32
N ALA A 237 3.43 9.74 6.02
CA ALA A 237 3.81 9.57 7.42
C ALA A 237 5.32 9.70 7.66
N TRP A 238 6.17 9.30 6.71
CA TRP A 238 7.62 9.43 6.79
C TRP A 238 8.09 10.90 6.93
N GLN A 239 7.29 11.87 6.48
CA GLN A 239 7.63 13.30 6.54
C GLN A 239 7.73 13.80 7.98
N ASP A 240 6.91 13.26 8.89
CA ASP A 240 6.94 13.61 10.32
C ASP A 240 8.25 13.16 10.98
N TYR A 241 8.88 12.10 10.46
CA TYR A 241 10.17 11.59 10.94
C TYR A 241 11.38 12.24 10.24
N GLY A 242 11.16 12.97 9.16
CA GLY A 242 12.23 13.53 8.34
C GLY A 242 13.10 12.47 7.65
N VAL A 243 12.58 11.25 7.46
CA VAL A 243 13.30 10.11 6.86
C VAL A 243 12.81 9.86 5.45
N LYS A 244 13.49 10.41 4.44
CA LYS A 244 13.14 10.20 3.03
C LYS A 244 13.48 8.77 2.59
N PRO A 245 12.50 7.98 2.06
CA PRO A 245 12.78 6.68 1.46
C PRO A 245 13.38 6.80 0.06
N ASP A 246 14.01 5.72 -0.41
CA ASP A 246 14.43 5.57 -1.82
C ASP A 246 13.26 5.16 -2.70
N VAL A 247 12.35 4.33 -2.17
CA VAL A 247 11.11 3.90 -2.82
C VAL A 247 9.95 4.08 -1.86
N MET A 248 8.84 4.62 -2.36
CA MET A 248 7.61 4.78 -1.61
C MET A 248 6.43 4.20 -2.41
N THR A 249 5.60 3.39 -1.78
CA THR A 249 4.37 2.88 -2.39
C THR A 249 3.15 3.58 -1.83
N THR A 250 2.19 3.90 -2.69
CA THR A 250 0.93 4.55 -2.32
C THR A 250 -0.25 3.90 -3.05
N ALA A 251 -1.42 3.91 -2.44
CA ALA A 251 -2.69 3.48 -3.04
C ALA A 251 -3.87 4.01 -2.20
N LYS A 252 -4.93 3.24 -2.09
CA LYS A 252 -6.09 3.53 -1.21
C LYS A 252 -6.62 4.96 -1.39
N ALA A 253 -6.36 5.85 -0.43
CA ALA A 253 -6.86 7.23 -0.47
C ALA A 253 -6.30 8.06 -1.66
N LEU A 254 -5.23 7.61 -2.33
CA LEU A 254 -4.74 8.22 -3.55
C LEU A 254 -5.81 8.21 -4.66
N GLY A 255 -6.51 7.09 -4.83
CA GLY A 255 -7.60 6.95 -5.80
C GLY A 255 -8.98 7.27 -5.22
N ASN A 256 -9.13 7.34 -3.91
CA ASN A 256 -10.41 7.54 -3.22
C ASN A 256 -11.53 6.63 -3.72
N GLY A 257 -11.22 5.36 -4.02
CA GLY A 257 -12.17 4.34 -4.45
C GLY A 257 -12.46 4.28 -5.96
N THR A 258 -11.71 5.03 -6.78
CA THR A 258 -11.80 5.02 -8.25
C THR A 258 -10.59 4.35 -8.89
#